data_85e4e932cb0444a592c72f05bd1cd84d
#
_entry.id   85e4e932cb0444a592c72f05bd1cd84d
#
_cell.length_a   1.000
_cell.length_b   1.000
_cell.length_c   1.000
_cell.angle_alpha   90.00
_cell.angle_beta   90.00
_cell.angle_gamma   90.00
#
_symmetry.space_group_name_H-M   'P 1'
#
loop_
_entity.id
_entity.type
_entity.pdbx_description
1 polymer ?
#
loop_
_entity_poly.entity_id
_entity_poly.type
_entity_poly.pdbx_seq_one_letter_code
_entity_poly.pdbx_strand_id
1 'polypeptide(L)'
;MKLQTIIDQLGLKVLTDSIDFSNLEPSSGYVSDLLSCVMAGAKKDGIWVTLQSHDNIVAVAALLDVTAVIITEDAQPDPATIARANSRNVILLSTPQSSFTVVGQIWGLGLRSE
;
A
#
# COMPACT_ATOMS: atom_id res chain seq x y z
N MET A 1 -13.91 1.61 -6.62
CA MET A 1 -12.71 2.01 -7.38
C MET A 1 -11.72 0.86 -7.39
N LYS A 2 -11.17 0.56 -8.52
CA LYS A 2 -10.21 -0.54 -8.67
C LYS A 2 -8.81 -0.13 -8.25
N LEU A 3 -8.04 -1.07 -7.70
CA LEU A 3 -6.63 -0.85 -7.40
C LEU A 3 -5.86 -0.43 -8.65
N GLN A 4 -6.16 -1.03 -9.81
CA GLN A 4 -5.51 -0.66 -11.07
C GLN A 4 -5.69 0.82 -11.40
N THR A 5 -6.87 1.38 -11.11
CA THR A 5 -7.13 2.81 -11.33
C THR A 5 -6.20 3.66 -10.45
N ILE A 6 -6.02 3.28 -9.19
CA ILE A 6 -5.12 3.99 -8.28
C ILE A 6 -3.68 3.92 -8.79
N ILE A 7 -3.23 2.74 -9.20
CA ILE A 7 -1.89 2.55 -9.75
C ILE A 7 -1.67 3.46 -10.96
N ASP A 8 -2.61 3.46 -11.89
CA ASP A 8 -2.50 4.23 -13.14
C ASP A 8 -2.56 5.74 -12.87
N GLN A 9 -3.50 6.19 -12.06
CA GLN A 9 -3.70 7.62 -11.78
C GLN A 9 -2.53 8.24 -11.01
N LEU A 10 -1.95 7.49 -10.08
CA LEU A 10 -0.84 7.98 -9.28
C LEU A 10 0.53 7.65 -9.88
N GLY A 11 0.58 6.84 -10.94
CA GLY A 11 1.83 6.44 -11.55
C GLY A 11 2.69 5.57 -10.62
N LEU A 12 2.05 4.68 -9.87
CA LEU A 12 2.75 3.85 -8.90
C LEU A 12 3.53 2.72 -9.58
N LYS A 13 4.71 2.42 -9.03
CA LYS A 13 5.51 1.29 -9.47
C LYS A 13 5.12 0.04 -8.69
N VAL A 14 4.80 -1.05 -9.39
CA VAL A 14 4.51 -2.33 -8.75
C VAL A 14 5.84 -3.03 -8.46
N LEU A 15 6.12 -3.28 -7.18
CA LEU A 15 7.39 -3.90 -6.76
C LEU A 15 7.29 -5.42 -6.68
N THR A 16 6.12 -5.95 -6.41
CA THR A 16 5.88 -7.38 -6.29
C THR A 16 5.49 -8.00 -7.62
N ASP A 17 5.26 -9.32 -7.64
CA ASP A 17 4.95 -10.03 -8.87
C ASP A 17 3.70 -9.46 -9.54
N SER A 18 3.71 -9.46 -10.87
CA SER A 18 2.58 -9.04 -11.67
C SER A 18 1.40 -9.97 -11.46
N ILE A 19 0.26 -9.40 -11.07
CA ILE A 19 -0.99 -10.13 -10.97
C ILE A 19 -2.08 -9.32 -11.65
N ASP A 20 -3.26 -9.91 -11.81
CA ASP A 20 -4.42 -9.21 -12.33
C ASP A 20 -5.08 -8.42 -11.19
N PHE A 21 -5.03 -7.10 -11.27
CA PHE A 21 -5.63 -6.20 -10.27
C PHE A 21 -7.09 -5.86 -10.57
N SER A 22 -7.66 -6.42 -11.64
CA SER A 22 -8.99 -6.00 -12.13
C SER A 22 -10.11 -6.28 -11.13
N ASN A 23 -9.92 -7.25 -10.23
CA ASN A 23 -10.92 -7.61 -9.22
C ASN A 23 -10.64 -7.05 -7.84
N LEU A 24 -9.58 -6.24 -7.68
CA LEU A 24 -9.21 -5.68 -6.39
C LEU A 24 -9.81 -4.29 -6.26
N GLU A 25 -10.68 -4.12 -5.27
CA GLU A 25 -11.34 -2.84 -4.97
C GLU A 25 -11.07 -2.46 -3.52
N PRO A 26 -10.06 -1.59 -3.29
CA PRO A 26 -9.79 -1.14 -1.93
C PRO A 26 -11.01 -0.48 -1.30
N SER A 27 -11.26 -0.80 -0.04
CA SER A 27 -12.44 -0.32 0.68
C SER A 27 -12.18 0.97 1.46
N SER A 28 -10.91 1.24 1.82
CA SER A 28 -10.54 2.39 2.64
C SER A 28 -9.07 2.69 2.49
N GLY A 29 -8.64 3.83 3.03
CA GLY A 29 -7.22 4.20 3.08
C GLY A 29 -6.80 4.55 4.50
N TYR A 30 -5.55 4.28 4.83
CA TYR A 30 -4.96 4.61 6.11
C TYR A 30 -3.51 5.01 5.89
N VAL A 31 -3.06 6.04 6.58
CA VAL A 31 -1.68 6.52 6.49
C VAL A 31 -1.05 6.58 7.87
N SER A 32 0.03 5.85 8.07
CA SER A 32 0.88 5.97 9.26
C SER A 32 2.18 5.19 9.04
N ASP A 33 3.24 5.66 9.69
CA ASP A 33 4.53 4.97 9.72
C ASP A 33 4.75 4.24 11.05
N LEU A 34 3.87 4.45 12.01
CA LEU A 34 3.94 3.79 13.31
C LEU A 34 3.10 2.52 13.26
N LEU A 35 3.76 1.36 13.33
CA LEU A 35 3.08 0.08 13.14
C LEU A 35 1.95 -0.18 14.14
N SER A 36 2.08 0.29 15.37
CA SER A 36 1.02 0.14 16.36
C SER A 36 -0.25 0.91 15.96
N CYS A 37 -0.10 2.08 15.34
CA CYS A 37 -1.23 2.82 14.82
C CYS A 37 -1.88 2.10 13.65
N VAL A 38 -1.06 1.55 12.75
CA VAL A 38 -1.55 0.79 11.60
C VAL A 38 -2.36 -0.41 12.07
N MET A 39 -1.84 -1.15 13.03
CA MET A 39 -2.52 -2.33 13.57
C MET A 39 -3.86 -1.99 14.21
N ALA A 40 -3.99 -0.80 14.78
CA ALA A 40 -5.24 -0.35 15.41
C ALA A 40 -6.23 0.25 14.39
N GLY A 41 -5.72 0.90 13.33
CA GLY A 41 -6.56 1.74 12.47
C GLY A 41 -6.76 1.28 11.04
N ALA A 42 -5.79 0.59 10.45
CA ALA A 42 -5.93 0.11 9.08
C ALA A 42 -6.91 -1.06 9.03
N LYS A 43 -7.68 -1.11 7.96
CA LYS A 43 -8.76 -2.09 7.84
C LYS A 43 -8.48 -3.10 6.74
N LYS A 44 -9.07 -4.29 6.87
CA LYS A 44 -9.05 -5.31 5.83
C LYS A 44 -9.49 -4.69 4.50
N ASP A 45 -8.85 -5.10 3.43
CA ASP A 45 -9.10 -4.66 2.05
C ASP A 45 -8.81 -3.17 1.84
N GLY A 46 -8.13 -2.53 2.78
CA GLY A 46 -7.74 -1.12 2.65
C GLY A 46 -6.42 -0.92 1.93
N ILE A 47 -6.09 0.34 1.67
CA ILE A 47 -4.77 0.76 1.21
C ILE A 47 -4.02 1.33 2.41
N TRP A 48 -2.80 0.88 2.62
CA TRP A 48 -1.91 1.43 3.65
C TRP A 48 -0.82 2.26 2.97
N VAL A 49 -0.77 3.56 3.30
CA VAL A 49 0.25 4.49 2.82
C VAL A 49 1.27 4.69 3.92
N THR A 50 2.56 4.48 3.60
CA THR A 50 3.64 4.59 4.59
C THR A 50 4.96 4.91 3.88
N LEU A 51 5.88 5.56 4.58
CA LEU A 51 7.26 5.69 4.10
C LEU A 51 8.17 4.57 4.62
N GLN A 52 7.65 3.69 5.46
CA GLN A 52 8.39 2.54 5.96
C GLN A 52 8.72 1.57 4.83
N SER A 53 9.95 1.11 4.77
CA SER A 53 10.39 0.12 3.79
C SER A 53 11.02 -1.12 4.42
N HIS A 54 11.01 -1.22 5.75
CA HIS A 54 11.51 -2.37 6.48
C HIS A 54 10.57 -3.57 6.29
N ASP A 55 11.10 -4.79 6.42
CA ASP A 55 10.29 -6.00 6.18
C ASP A 55 9.16 -6.20 7.18
N ASN A 56 9.16 -5.48 8.30
CA ASN A 56 8.03 -5.48 9.25
C ASN A 56 6.69 -5.11 8.57
N ILE A 57 6.73 -4.29 7.53
CA ILE A 57 5.51 -3.89 6.83
C ILE A 57 4.81 -5.09 6.20
N VAL A 58 5.57 -6.09 5.74
CA VAL A 58 5.00 -7.29 5.13
C VAL A 58 4.21 -8.08 6.16
N ALA A 59 4.77 -8.28 7.34
CA ALA A 59 4.09 -8.99 8.42
C ALA A 59 2.78 -8.30 8.83
N VAL A 60 2.83 -6.98 9.00
CA VAL A 60 1.65 -6.20 9.38
C VAL A 60 0.59 -6.21 8.27
N ALA A 61 1.01 -5.99 7.03
CA ALA A 61 0.08 -6.00 5.89
C ALA A 61 -0.60 -7.35 5.71
N ALA A 62 0.14 -8.45 5.89
CA ALA A 62 -0.42 -9.79 5.81
C ALA A 62 -1.40 -10.06 6.94
N LEU A 63 -1.05 -9.65 8.16
CA LEU A 63 -1.92 -9.84 9.33
C LEU A 63 -3.25 -9.11 9.17
N LEU A 64 -3.20 -7.87 8.66
CA LEU A 64 -4.38 -7.04 8.49
C LEU A 64 -5.14 -7.30 7.20
N ASP A 65 -4.55 -8.07 6.30
CA ASP A 65 -5.15 -8.41 5.01
C ASP A 65 -5.53 -7.16 4.20
N VAL A 66 -4.60 -6.19 4.14
CA VAL A 66 -4.79 -5.01 3.32
C VAL A 66 -4.67 -5.36 1.83
N THR A 67 -5.30 -4.59 0.96
CA THR A 67 -5.22 -4.80 -0.48
C THR A 67 -3.82 -4.53 -1.00
N ALA A 68 -3.19 -3.44 -0.55
CA ALA A 68 -1.85 -3.07 -0.98
C ALA A 68 -1.23 -2.07 -0.02
N VAL A 69 0.10 -2.02 -0.05
CA VAL A 69 0.90 -1.01 0.66
C VAL A 69 1.50 -0.08 -0.38
N ILE A 70 1.35 1.23 -0.20
CA ILE A 70 2.01 2.23 -1.03
C ILE A 70 3.17 2.83 -0.23
N ILE A 71 4.39 2.57 -0.68
CA ILE A 71 5.61 3.08 -0.04
C ILE A 71 5.98 4.41 -0.71
N THR A 72 5.98 5.48 0.08
CA THR A 72 6.16 6.85 -0.39
C THR A 72 7.57 7.37 -0.14
N GLU A 73 7.81 8.65 -0.49
CA GLU A 73 9.06 9.38 -0.21
C GLU A 73 10.30 8.73 -0.84
N ASP A 74 10.11 7.99 -1.94
CA ASP A 74 11.19 7.27 -2.63
C ASP A 74 11.89 6.23 -1.74
N ALA A 75 11.28 5.80 -0.65
CA ALA A 75 11.83 4.74 0.19
C ALA A 75 11.84 3.42 -0.58
N GLN A 76 12.94 2.67 -0.45
CA GLN A 76 13.14 1.44 -1.23
C GLN A 76 13.26 0.24 -0.30
N PRO A 77 12.32 -0.70 -0.35
CA PRO A 77 12.49 -1.98 0.35
C PRO A 77 13.59 -2.79 -0.34
N ASP A 78 14.30 -3.58 0.44
CA ASP A 78 15.34 -4.43 -0.14
C ASP A 78 14.74 -5.63 -0.87
N PRO A 79 15.55 -6.36 -1.70
CA PRO A 79 15.04 -7.51 -2.44
C PRO A 79 14.46 -8.62 -1.56
N ALA A 80 14.98 -8.81 -0.35
CA ALA A 80 14.47 -9.83 0.57
C ALA A 80 13.06 -9.46 1.06
N THR A 81 12.80 -8.19 1.30
CA THR A 81 11.47 -7.70 1.68
C THR A 81 10.46 -7.93 0.55
N ILE A 82 10.85 -7.64 -0.69
CA ILE A 82 9.99 -7.86 -1.85
C ILE A 82 9.70 -9.35 -2.03
N ALA A 83 10.71 -10.21 -1.89
CA ALA A 83 10.52 -11.66 -1.98
C ALA A 83 9.57 -12.17 -0.90
N ARG A 84 9.69 -11.66 0.32
CA ARG A 84 8.78 -12.01 1.41
C ARG A 84 7.35 -11.58 1.10
N ALA A 85 7.18 -10.38 0.55
CA ALA A 85 5.86 -9.88 0.17
C ALA A 85 5.22 -10.79 -0.87
N ASN A 86 5.98 -11.23 -1.87
CA ASN A 86 5.49 -12.18 -2.87
C ASN A 86 5.03 -13.48 -2.22
N SER A 87 5.81 -14.03 -1.29
CA SER A 87 5.47 -15.29 -0.62
C SER A 87 4.25 -15.18 0.29
N ARG A 88 3.94 -13.97 0.76
CA ARG A 88 2.80 -13.70 1.64
C ARG A 88 1.60 -13.12 0.89
N ASN A 89 1.68 -12.99 -0.42
CA ASN A 89 0.64 -12.39 -1.25
C ASN A 89 0.30 -10.94 -0.86
N VAL A 90 1.33 -10.19 -0.44
CA VAL A 90 1.23 -8.76 -0.13
C VAL A 90 1.68 -7.97 -1.35
N ILE A 91 0.87 -7.02 -1.79
CA ILE A 91 1.19 -6.15 -2.92
C ILE A 91 1.91 -4.92 -2.39
N LEU A 92 3.15 -4.70 -2.86
CA LEU A 92 3.92 -3.50 -2.55
C LEU A 92 3.99 -2.62 -3.78
N LEU A 93 3.63 -1.36 -3.58
CA LEU A 93 3.68 -0.31 -4.61
C LEU A 93 4.61 0.79 -4.10
N SER A 94 5.29 1.49 -4.99
CA SER A 94 6.18 2.58 -4.58
C SER A 94 6.01 3.82 -5.43
N THR A 95 6.41 4.96 -4.86
CA THR A 95 6.40 6.24 -5.55
C THR A 95 7.43 7.17 -4.91
N PRO A 96 8.09 8.05 -5.71
CA PRO A 96 8.92 9.10 -5.13
C PRO A 96 8.12 10.25 -4.51
N GLN A 97 6.81 10.28 -4.71
CA GLN A 97 5.97 11.35 -4.17
C GLN A 97 5.87 11.28 -2.66
N SER A 98 5.58 12.43 -2.02
CA SER A 98 5.40 12.48 -0.58
C SER A 98 4.10 11.79 -0.16
N SER A 99 4.06 11.35 1.10
CA SER A 99 2.84 10.77 1.67
C SER A 99 1.68 11.75 1.59
N PHE A 100 1.93 13.04 1.84
CA PHE A 100 0.90 14.07 1.76
C PHE A 100 0.25 14.12 0.39
N THR A 101 1.06 14.13 -0.68
CA THR A 101 0.57 14.18 -2.06
C THR A 101 -0.22 12.92 -2.41
N VAL A 102 0.32 11.75 -2.05
CA VAL A 102 -0.34 10.47 -2.33
C VAL A 102 -1.71 10.39 -1.66
N VAL A 103 -1.78 10.75 -0.38
CA VAL A 103 -3.04 10.72 0.37
C VAL A 103 -4.05 11.70 -0.24
N GLY A 104 -3.60 12.90 -0.60
CA GLY A 104 -4.46 13.88 -1.25
C GLY A 104 -5.03 13.39 -2.58
N GLN A 105 -4.20 12.74 -3.40
CA GLN A 105 -4.64 12.19 -4.68
C GLN A 105 -5.65 11.05 -4.49
N ILE A 106 -5.40 10.14 -3.56
CA ILE A 106 -6.30 9.03 -3.26
C ILE A 106 -7.64 9.55 -2.75
N TRP A 107 -7.61 10.54 -1.84
CA TRP A 107 -8.83 11.19 -1.36
C TRP A 107 -9.60 11.82 -2.51
N GLY A 108 -8.90 12.48 -3.44
CA GLY A 108 -9.51 13.07 -4.63
C GLY A 108 -10.18 12.05 -5.53
N LEU A 109 -9.72 10.80 -5.52
CA LEU A 109 -10.34 9.71 -6.26
C LEU A 109 -11.57 9.12 -5.55
N GLY A 110 -11.81 9.50 -4.31
CA GLY A 110 -13.00 9.07 -3.59
C GLY A 110 -12.78 8.08 -2.47
N LEU A 111 -11.54 7.65 -2.21
CA LEU A 111 -11.27 6.70 -1.12
C LEU A 111 -11.26 7.43 0.22
N ARG A 112 -11.82 6.83 1.24
CA ARG A 112 -11.93 7.40 2.59
C ARG A 112 -11.30 6.44 3.61
N SER A 113 -11.17 6.91 4.85
CA SER A 113 -10.55 6.11 5.92
C SER A 113 -11.51 5.10 6.56
N GLU A 114 -12.74 5.09 6.14
CA GLU A 114 -13.75 4.20 6.71
C GLU A 114 -14.69 3.64 5.64
#